data_3bf1ee55e30ccf00332acf4591bbf6ae
#
_entry.id   3bf1ee55e30ccf00332acf4591bbf6ae
#
_cell.length_a   1.000
_cell.length_b   1.000
_cell.length_c   1.000
_cell.angle_alpha   90.00
_cell.angle_beta   90.00
_cell.angle_gamma   90.00
#
_symmetry.space_group_name_H-M   'P 1'
#
loop_
_entity.id
_entity.type
_entity.pdbx_description
1 polymer ?
#
loop_
_entity_poly.entity_id
_entity_poly.type
_entity_poly.pdbx_seq_one_letter_code
_entity_poly.pdbx_strand_id
1 'polypeptide(L)'
;MQDFEKKQLLQKAKNVAILGLSPDESKASNVVARYLIAQGFNVIPIYPRANGEILGRKAYASLQEAFSDEALSECGEIDILNVFRKSEALRAVANEVLRLKNKPKCVWVQLGLFNENAKAICENAGILYEENSCIKLEFERLFSKVD
;
A
#
# COMPACT_ATOMS: atom_id res chain seq x y z
N MET A 1 -12.01 6.56 5.52
CA MET A 1 -12.81 6.32 4.28
C MET A 1 -14.09 5.58 4.63
N GLN A 2 -15.16 5.93 3.95
CA GLN A 2 -16.45 5.24 4.08
C GLN A 2 -16.39 3.87 3.37
N ASP A 3 -17.23 2.95 3.77
CA ASP A 3 -17.25 1.59 3.21
C ASP A 3 -17.46 1.58 1.69
N PHE A 4 -18.34 2.42 1.17
CA PHE A 4 -18.57 2.46 -0.27
C PHE A 4 -17.34 2.95 -1.04
N GLU A 5 -16.57 3.87 -0.46
CA GLU A 5 -15.32 4.36 -1.05
C GLU A 5 -14.25 3.26 -1.07
N LYS A 6 -14.12 2.54 0.04
CA LYS A 6 -13.19 1.41 0.14
C LYS A 6 -13.55 0.33 -0.87
N LYS A 7 -14.82 -0.01 -0.94
CA LYS A 7 -15.30 -1.04 -1.85
C LYS A 7 -15.04 -0.67 -3.31
N GLN A 8 -15.33 0.57 -3.66
CA GLN A 8 -15.08 1.08 -5.01
C GLN A 8 -13.59 1.07 -5.35
N LEU A 9 -12.75 1.53 -4.42
CA LEU A 9 -11.31 1.53 -4.59
C LEU A 9 -10.77 0.11 -4.79
N LEU A 10 -11.17 -0.81 -3.92
CA LEU A 10 -10.69 -2.19 -3.96
C LEU A 10 -11.18 -2.96 -5.19
N GLN A 11 -12.34 -2.62 -5.71
CA GLN A 11 -12.86 -3.22 -6.95
C GLN A 11 -12.08 -2.78 -8.19
N LYS A 12 -11.62 -1.53 -8.20
CA LYS A 12 -10.92 -0.95 -9.36
C LYS A 12 -9.42 -1.09 -9.30
N ALA A 13 -8.84 -1.20 -8.10
CA ALA A 13 -7.41 -1.26 -7.93
C ALA A 13 -6.83 -2.54 -8.53
N LYS A 14 -5.69 -2.40 -9.19
CA LYS A 14 -4.93 -3.52 -9.76
C LYS A 14 -3.56 -3.64 -9.09
N ASN A 15 -2.89 -2.52 -8.88
CA ASN A 15 -1.52 -2.46 -8.38
C ASN A 15 -1.49 -1.93 -6.96
N VAL A 16 -0.95 -2.73 -6.05
CA VAL A 16 -0.80 -2.37 -4.64
C VAL A 16 0.69 -2.46 -4.29
N ALA A 17 1.30 -1.32 -4.01
CA ALA A 17 2.66 -1.29 -3.49
C ALA A 17 2.60 -1.43 -1.97
N ILE A 18 3.46 -2.25 -1.41
CA ILE A 18 3.50 -2.46 0.04
C ILE A 18 4.84 -1.97 0.58
N LEU A 19 4.80 -0.86 1.30
CA LEU A 19 5.98 -0.27 1.94
C LEU A 19 6.24 -0.99 3.26
N GLY A 20 7.40 -1.62 3.36
CA GLY A 20 7.75 -2.43 4.52
C GLY A 20 7.33 -3.90 4.37
N LEU A 21 7.23 -4.38 3.15
CA LEU A 21 6.93 -5.80 2.90
C LEU A 21 8.15 -6.64 3.25
N SER A 22 8.07 -7.31 4.39
CA SER A 22 9.15 -8.19 4.86
C SER A 22 9.22 -9.50 4.07
N PRO A 23 10.42 -10.00 3.78
CA PRO A 23 10.57 -11.33 3.20
C PRO A 23 10.24 -12.46 4.19
N ASP A 24 10.12 -12.15 5.48
CA ASP A 24 9.77 -13.12 6.53
C ASP A 24 8.29 -13.44 6.48
N GLU A 25 7.97 -14.70 6.18
CA GLU A 25 6.59 -15.18 6.03
C GLU A 25 5.73 -15.04 7.29
N SER A 26 6.36 -14.94 8.46
CA SER A 26 5.64 -14.78 9.73
C SER A 26 5.17 -13.35 9.99
N LYS A 27 5.70 -12.37 9.26
CA LYS A 27 5.36 -10.97 9.45
C LYS A 27 4.00 -10.63 8.82
N ALA A 28 3.28 -9.71 9.48
CA ALA A 28 1.96 -9.28 9.02
C ALA A 28 1.98 -8.77 7.59
N SER A 29 3.00 -8.00 7.20
CA SER A 29 3.12 -7.48 5.84
C SER A 29 3.19 -8.59 4.80
N ASN A 30 3.89 -9.67 5.11
CA ASN A 30 4.01 -10.81 4.20
C ASN A 30 2.67 -11.57 4.11
N VAL A 31 1.99 -11.78 5.24
CA VAL A 31 0.68 -12.42 5.29
C VAL A 31 -0.33 -11.64 4.42
N VAL A 32 -0.37 -10.32 4.58
CA VAL A 32 -1.26 -9.44 3.81
C VAL A 32 -0.91 -9.51 2.31
N ALA A 33 0.38 -9.43 1.98
CA ALA A 33 0.82 -9.50 0.58
C ALA A 33 0.37 -10.80 -0.10
N ARG A 34 0.56 -11.93 0.57
CA ARG A 34 0.15 -13.24 0.01
C ARG A 34 -1.35 -13.30 -0.20
N TYR A 35 -2.11 -12.73 0.72
CA TYR A 35 -3.57 -12.66 0.59
C TYR A 35 -3.97 -11.81 -0.62
N LEU A 36 -3.38 -10.62 -0.78
CA LEU A 36 -3.70 -9.75 -1.90
C LEU A 36 -3.34 -10.39 -3.25
N ILE A 37 -2.21 -11.08 -3.30
CA ILE A 37 -1.81 -11.82 -4.49
C ILE A 37 -2.86 -12.88 -4.83
N ALA A 38 -3.33 -13.61 -3.83
CA ALA A 38 -4.34 -14.64 -4.01
C ALA A 38 -5.67 -14.07 -4.51
N GLN A 39 -5.95 -12.81 -4.19
CA GLN A 39 -7.16 -12.12 -4.67
C GLN A 39 -6.99 -11.52 -6.08
N GLY A 40 -5.82 -11.64 -6.68
CA GLY A 40 -5.59 -11.17 -8.04
C GLY A 40 -4.90 -9.81 -8.15
N PHE A 41 -4.53 -9.19 -7.05
CA PHE A 41 -3.78 -7.93 -7.08
C PHE A 41 -2.35 -8.15 -7.53
N ASN A 42 -1.81 -7.19 -8.27
CA ASN A 42 -0.38 -7.12 -8.54
C ASN A 42 0.28 -6.41 -7.37
N VAL A 43 1.08 -7.13 -6.59
CA VAL A 43 1.76 -6.59 -5.42
C VAL A 43 3.19 -6.19 -5.79
N ILE A 44 3.56 -4.97 -5.41
CA ILE A 44 4.88 -4.40 -5.66
C ILE A 44 5.59 -4.22 -4.32
N PRO A 45 6.59 -5.08 -4.01
CA PRO A 45 7.29 -5.01 -2.74
C PRO A 45 8.22 -3.80 -2.65
N ILE A 46 8.17 -3.10 -1.51
CA ILE A 46 9.14 -2.04 -1.19
C ILE A 46 9.72 -2.36 0.19
N TYR A 47 11.03 -2.60 0.23
CA TYR A 47 11.72 -2.98 1.44
C TYR A 47 13.16 -2.46 1.40
N PRO A 48 13.62 -1.67 2.41
CA PRO A 48 14.92 -1.00 2.36
C PRO A 48 16.11 -1.93 2.15
N ARG A 49 15.98 -3.18 2.59
CA ARG A 49 17.03 -4.20 2.45
C ARG A 49 16.74 -5.17 1.31
N ALA A 50 15.86 -4.77 0.40
CA ALA A 50 15.51 -5.62 -0.72
C ALA A 50 16.74 -5.90 -1.58
N ASN A 51 16.93 -7.18 -1.92
CA ASN A 51 18.00 -7.62 -2.78
C ASN A 51 17.43 -8.64 -3.76
N GLY A 52 16.81 -8.13 -4.81
CA GLY A 52 16.18 -8.94 -5.83
C GLY A 52 14.68 -9.05 -5.69
N GLU A 53 14.20 -10.18 -5.21
CA GLU A 53 12.77 -10.48 -5.21
C GLU A 53 12.21 -10.76 -3.81
N ILE A 54 10.92 -10.45 -3.62
CA ILE A 54 10.12 -10.87 -2.48
C ILE A 54 8.85 -11.48 -3.05
N LEU A 55 8.50 -12.69 -2.64
CA LEU A 55 7.34 -13.42 -3.13
C LEU A 55 7.34 -13.57 -4.68
N GLY A 56 8.53 -13.76 -5.25
CA GLY A 56 8.69 -13.93 -6.70
C GLY A 56 8.50 -12.66 -7.51
N ARG A 57 8.45 -11.50 -6.85
CA ARG A 57 8.27 -10.20 -7.50
C ARG A 57 9.47 -9.31 -7.26
N LYS A 58 9.81 -8.51 -8.27
CA LYS A 58 10.89 -7.53 -8.13
C LYS A 58 10.62 -6.62 -6.94
N ALA A 59 11.57 -6.53 -6.02
CA ALA A 59 11.48 -5.69 -4.85
C ALA A 59 12.30 -4.41 -5.03
N TYR A 60 11.74 -3.30 -4.59
CA TYR A 60 12.37 -1.98 -4.68
C TYR A 60 12.82 -1.54 -3.30
N ALA A 61 13.95 -0.83 -3.23
CA ALA A 61 14.50 -0.39 -1.95
C ALA A 61 13.83 0.88 -1.41
N SER A 62 13.15 1.64 -2.25
CA SER A 62 12.55 2.92 -1.87
C SER A 62 11.27 3.22 -2.63
N LEU A 63 10.48 4.17 -2.10
CA LEU A 63 9.30 4.69 -2.79
C LEU A 63 9.66 5.28 -4.15
N GLN A 64 10.75 6.04 -4.20
CA GLN A 64 11.18 6.69 -5.44
C GLN A 64 11.45 5.69 -6.55
N GLU A 65 12.09 4.57 -6.23
CA GLU A 65 12.37 3.53 -7.21
C GLU A 65 11.08 2.84 -7.68
N ALA A 66 10.20 2.48 -6.73
CA ALA A 66 8.96 1.77 -7.07
C ALA A 66 7.99 2.61 -7.88
N PHE A 67 7.99 3.93 -7.66
CA PHE A 67 7.09 4.87 -8.35
C PHE A 67 7.77 5.61 -9.49
N SER A 68 8.95 5.17 -9.91
CA SER A 68 9.65 5.77 -11.05
C SER A 68 8.91 5.49 -12.37
N ASP A 69 9.12 6.34 -13.37
CA ASP A 69 8.56 6.12 -14.70
C ASP A 69 8.96 4.76 -15.26
N GLU A 70 10.22 4.35 -15.01
CA GLU A 70 10.74 3.06 -15.47
C GLU A 70 9.98 1.90 -14.83
N ALA A 71 9.79 1.93 -13.51
CA ALA A 71 9.05 0.88 -12.82
C ALA A 71 7.60 0.82 -13.27
N LEU A 72 6.95 1.98 -13.41
CA LEU A 72 5.54 2.07 -13.81
C LEU A 72 5.32 1.67 -15.27
N SER A 73 6.35 1.76 -16.11
CA SER A 73 6.24 1.31 -17.50
C SER A 73 6.00 -0.20 -17.59
N GLU A 74 6.42 -0.93 -16.57
CA GLU A 74 6.25 -2.40 -16.53
C GLU A 74 4.91 -2.83 -15.92
N CYS A 75 4.44 -2.12 -14.88
CA CYS A 75 3.26 -2.55 -14.14
C CYS A 75 2.03 -1.63 -14.29
N GLY A 76 2.21 -0.40 -14.77
CA GLY A 76 1.16 0.61 -14.80
C GLY A 76 1.11 1.43 -13.52
N GLU A 77 0.08 2.25 -13.38
CA GLU A 77 -0.07 3.12 -12.21
C GLU A 77 -0.30 2.31 -10.94
N ILE A 78 0.29 2.80 -9.85
CA ILE A 78 0.06 2.19 -8.53
C ILE A 78 -1.17 2.84 -7.91
N ASP A 79 -2.17 2.02 -7.62
CA ASP A 79 -3.44 2.48 -7.09
C ASP A 79 -3.38 2.73 -5.59
N ILE A 80 -2.79 1.79 -4.85
CA ILE A 80 -2.74 1.84 -3.39
C ILE A 80 -1.30 1.68 -2.92
N LEU A 81 -0.88 2.55 -2.02
CA LEU A 81 0.34 2.37 -1.24
C LEU A 81 -0.08 1.89 0.15
N ASN A 82 0.15 0.62 0.41
CA ASN A 82 -0.15 -0.01 1.70
C ASN A 82 1.08 0.10 2.61
N VAL A 83 0.93 0.73 3.76
CA VAL A 83 2.08 1.13 4.59
C VAL A 83 2.17 0.33 5.88
N PHE A 84 3.32 -0.34 6.05
CA PHE A 84 3.70 -1.04 7.27
C PHE A 84 4.92 -0.34 7.86
N ARG A 85 4.72 0.84 8.42
CA ARG A 85 5.76 1.65 9.06
C ARG A 85 5.25 2.13 10.41
N LYS A 86 6.14 2.32 11.37
CA LYS A 86 5.80 2.84 12.69
C LYS A 86 5.07 4.18 12.58
N SER A 87 4.14 4.43 13.49
CA SER A 87 3.33 5.65 13.48
C SER A 87 4.17 6.94 13.42
N GLU A 88 5.27 6.99 14.16
CA GLU A 88 6.17 8.14 14.15
C GLU A 88 6.89 8.38 12.83
N ALA A 89 6.93 7.39 11.94
CA ALA A 89 7.55 7.51 10.63
C ALA A 89 6.55 7.94 9.53
N LEU A 90 5.25 7.91 9.82
CA LEU A 90 4.22 8.13 8.81
C LEU A 90 4.21 9.54 8.22
N ARG A 91 4.54 10.54 9.02
CA ARG A 91 4.64 11.92 8.52
C ARG A 91 5.69 12.02 7.42
N ALA A 92 6.85 11.42 7.65
CA ALA A 92 7.94 11.41 6.66
C ALA A 92 7.51 10.66 5.39
N VAL A 93 6.80 9.54 5.54
CA VAL A 93 6.27 8.79 4.40
C VAL A 93 5.31 9.66 3.58
N ALA A 94 4.38 10.35 4.24
CA ALA A 94 3.43 11.24 3.57
C ALA A 94 4.16 12.34 2.78
N ASN A 95 5.17 12.95 3.37
CA ASN A 95 5.97 13.97 2.70
C ASN A 95 6.72 13.41 1.49
N GLU A 96 7.26 12.18 1.59
CA GLU A 96 7.88 11.51 0.45
C GLU A 96 6.88 11.26 -0.68
N VAL A 97 5.69 10.81 -0.34
CA VAL A 97 4.61 10.57 -1.32
C VAL A 97 4.32 11.85 -2.09
N LEU A 98 4.23 12.99 -1.40
CA LEU A 98 3.96 14.28 -2.07
C LEU A 98 5.07 14.71 -3.01
N ARG A 99 6.30 14.26 -2.79
CA ARG A 99 7.43 14.59 -3.67
C ARG A 99 7.53 13.67 -4.88
N LEU A 100 6.75 12.58 -4.91
CA LEU A 100 6.76 11.68 -6.07
C LEU A 100 6.13 12.37 -7.30
N LYS A 101 6.71 12.14 -8.46
CA LYS A 101 6.11 12.55 -9.73
C LYS A 101 4.80 11.80 -9.96
N ASN A 102 4.84 10.49 -9.75
CA ASN A 102 3.69 9.60 -9.88
C ASN A 102 3.21 9.22 -8.49
N LYS A 103 2.01 9.63 -8.13
CA LYS A 103 1.48 9.42 -6.79
C LYS A 103 0.43 8.32 -6.77
N PRO A 104 0.30 7.57 -5.66
CA PRO A 104 -0.79 6.60 -5.54
C PRO A 104 -2.12 7.32 -5.42
N LYS A 105 -3.21 6.63 -5.73
CA LYS A 105 -4.56 7.16 -5.53
C LYS A 105 -4.95 7.14 -4.06
N CYS A 106 -4.39 6.19 -3.31
CA CYS A 106 -4.70 6.00 -1.90
C CYS A 106 -3.44 5.59 -1.13
N VAL A 107 -3.30 6.14 0.07
CA VAL A 107 -2.34 5.67 1.07
C VAL A 107 -3.15 4.92 2.12
N TRP A 108 -2.85 3.64 2.30
CA TRP A 108 -3.56 2.75 3.22
C TRP A 108 -2.61 2.28 4.31
N VAL A 109 -2.82 2.74 5.53
CA VAL A 109 -1.94 2.49 6.67
C VAL A 109 -2.49 1.35 7.52
N GLN A 110 -1.63 0.39 7.83
CA GLN A 110 -1.98 -0.85 8.51
C GLN A 110 -2.58 -0.64 9.90
N LEU A 111 -3.37 -1.64 10.33
CA LEU A 111 -3.99 -1.70 11.65
C LEU A 111 -2.96 -1.47 12.76
N GLY A 112 -3.30 -0.62 13.71
CA GLY A 112 -2.44 -0.25 14.83
C GLY A 112 -1.52 0.93 14.55
N LEU A 113 -1.49 1.44 13.31
CA LEU A 113 -0.62 2.53 12.89
C LEU A 113 -1.46 3.73 12.48
N PHE A 114 -1.13 4.90 12.98
CA PHE A 114 -1.87 6.12 12.66
C PHE A 114 -1.05 7.37 12.99
N ASN A 115 -1.32 8.45 12.26
CA ASN A 115 -0.64 9.74 12.46
C ASN A 115 -1.49 10.85 11.86
N GLU A 116 -1.95 11.77 12.67
CA GLU A 116 -2.82 12.87 12.25
C GLU A 116 -2.17 13.78 11.21
N ASN A 117 -0.87 14.03 11.33
CA ASN A 117 -0.14 14.87 10.38
C ASN A 117 -0.07 14.21 9.01
N ALA A 118 0.23 12.91 8.98
CA ALA A 118 0.29 12.15 7.72
C ALA A 118 -1.08 12.17 7.02
N LYS A 119 -2.15 11.99 7.78
CA LYS A 119 -3.52 12.04 7.26
C LYS A 119 -3.81 13.39 6.63
N ALA A 120 -3.53 14.48 7.35
CA ALA A 120 -3.78 15.82 6.86
C ALA A 120 -2.95 16.12 5.59
N ILE A 121 -1.69 15.72 5.57
CA ILE A 121 -0.80 15.93 4.42
C ILE A 121 -1.38 15.25 3.17
N CYS A 122 -1.78 13.99 3.28
CA CYS A 122 -2.32 13.25 2.15
C CYS A 122 -3.69 13.78 1.70
N GLU A 123 -4.60 14.02 2.63
CA GLU A 123 -5.94 14.51 2.33
C GLU A 123 -5.91 15.89 1.69
N ASN A 124 -5.05 16.80 2.18
CA ASN A 124 -4.89 18.12 1.60
C ASN A 124 -4.35 18.08 0.17
N ALA A 125 -3.65 17.01 -0.19
CA ALA A 125 -3.14 16.82 -1.53
C ALA A 125 -4.11 16.06 -2.45
N GLY A 126 -5.30 15.74 -1.96
CA GLY A 126 -6.31 15.02 -2.74
C GLY A 126 -6.07 13.52 -2.85
N ILE A 127 -5.22 12.96 -1.99
CA ILE A 127 -4.93 11.52 -1.94
C ILE A 127 -5.86 10.89 -0.91
N LEU A 128 -6.58 9.84 -1.30
CA LEU A 128 -7.41 9.08 -0.37
C LEU A 128 -6.53 8.51 0.75
N TYR A 129 -7.04 8.50 1.96
CA TYR A 129 -6.25 8.06 3.11
C TYR A 129 -7.08 7.18 4.04
N GLU A 130 -6.55 6.02 4.35
CA GLU A 130 -7.11 5.11 5.35
C GLU A 130 -6.00 4.78 6.33
N GLU A 131 -6.29 4.75 7.64
CA GLU A 131 -5.28 4.39 8.64
C GLU A 131 -5.87 3.49 9.71
N ASN A 132 -4.99 2.85 10.47
CA ASN A 132 -5.39 1.92 11.53
C ASN A 132 -6.36 0.87 10.99
N SER A 133 -6.02 0.29 9.84
CA SER A 133 -6.92 -0.57 9.09
C SER A 133 -6.13 -1.65 8.35
N CYS A 134 -6.55 -2.90 8.48
CA CYS A 134 -5.93 -4.01 7.76
C CYS A 134 -6.66 -4.22 6.43
N ILE A 135 -5.97 -3.97 5.32
CA ILE A 135 -6.56 -4.09 3.99
C ILE A 135 -7.09 -5.50 3.70
N LYS A 136 -6.42 -6.54 4.22
CA LYS A 136 -6.88 -7.92 4.11
C LYS A 136 -8.23 -8.11 4.79
N LEU A 137 -8.33 -7.66 6.05
CA LEU A 137 -9.56 -7.81 6.83
C LEU A 137 -10.70 -6.99 6.24
N GLU A 138 -10.40 -5.81 5.74
CA GLU A 138 -11.41 -4.95 5.09
C GLU A 138 -11.87 -5.54 3.77
N PHE A 139 -10.97 -6.11 2.99
CA PHE A 139 -11.36 -6.79 1.75
C PHE A 139 -12.29 -7.97 2.07
N GLU A 140 -11.92 -8.80 3.04
CA GLU A 140 -12.76 -9.93 3.47
C GLU A 140 -14.14 -9.45 3.91
N ARG A 141 -14.18 -8.42 4.74
CA ARG A 141 -15.44 -7.87 5.27
C ARG A 141 -16.35 -7.32 4.17
N LEU A 142 -15.77 -6.58 3.23
CA LEU A 142 -16.54 -5.88 2.19
C LEU A 142 -16.99 -6.78 1.04
N PHE A 143 -16.24 -7.83 0.76
CA PHE A 143 -16.50 -8.74 -0.36
C PHE A 143 -16.90 -10.15 0.03
N SER A 144 -17.07 -10.43 1.33
CA SER A 144 -17.56 -11.73 1.75
C SER A 144 -19.01 -11.90 1.29
N LYS A 145 -19.31 -13.10 0.81
CA LYS A 145 -20.68 -13.45 0.48
C LYS A 145 -21.39 -13.79 1.78
N VAL A 146 -22.45 -13.05 2.06
CA VAL A 146 -23.33 -13.36 3.17
C VAL A 146 -24.42 -14.24 2.60
N ASP A 147 -24.47 -15.47 3.06
CA ASP A 147 -25.53 -16.40 2.68
C ASP A 147 -26.82 -16.08 3.45
#